data_ec6c74b2176d9f65d6a5e9ef009f8d91
#
_entry.id   ec6c74b2176d9f65d6a5e9ef009f8d91
#
_cell.length_a   1.000
_cell.length_b   1.000
_cell.length_c   1.000
_cell.angle_alpha   90.00
_cell.angle_beta   90.00
_cell.angle_gamma   90.00
#
_symmetry.space_group_name_H-M   'P 1'
#
loop_
_entity.id
_entity.type
_entity.pdbx_description
1 polymer ?
#
loop_
_entity_poly.entity_id
_entity_poly.type
_entity_poly.pdbx_seq_one_letter_code
_entity_poly.pdbx_strand_id
1 'polypeptide(L)'
;DLFWVGALDPNLKIFDIIMETKFGTSYNSYLLRGSEGIALFETVKEKFFDEHLEKIRSVINLEDINYVVVNHTEPDHAGSVEKILEYAPNATVVGSNLAIKYLTEIINKPFKNKVVKDGETLSLGNKTLKFISAPQLHWPDTMYTYVIEDETLITCDSFGAHYCDERVLKSAIED
;
A
#
# COMPACT_ATOMS: atom_id res chain seq x y z
N ASP A 1 -6.79 6.74 13.02
CA ASP A 1 -7.28 7.40 11.80
C ASP A 1 -6.62 6.78 10.57
N LEU A 2 -7.42 6.46 9.53
CA LEU A 2 -6.96 5.96 8.23
C LEU A 2 -7.03 7.09 7.20
N PHE A 3 -5.93 7.34 6.48
CA PHE A 3 -5.82 8.41 5.48
C PHE A 3 -5.46 7.80 4.12
N TRP A 4 -6.14 8.22 3.06
CA TRP A 4 -5.71 7.91 1.70
C TRP A 4 -4.57 8.84 1.29
N VAL A 5 -3.45 8.24 0.89
CA VAL A 5 -2.23 8.97 0.47
C VAL A 5 -1.74 8.54 -0.91
N GLY A 6 -2.58 7.85 -1.66
CA GLY A 6 -2.31 7.36 -3.00
C GLY A 6 -2.19 8.45 -4.07
N ALA A 7 -2.17 8.05 -5.33
CA ALA A 7 -2.10 8.96 -6.47
C ALA A 7 -3.19 8.69 -7.50
N LEU A 8 -3.56 9.71 -8.25
CA LEU A 8 -4.55 9.65 -9.33
C LEU A 8 -3.86 9.77 -10.70
N ASP A 9 -4.24 8.90 -11.63
CA ASP A 9 -3.77 8.95 -13.03
C ASP A 9 -4.97 9.03 -14.00
N PRO A 10 -5.60 10.21 -14.15
CA PRO A 10 -6.77 10.38 -15.00
C PRO A 10 -6.47 10.22 -16.49
N ASN A 11 -5.19 10.33 -16.87
CA ASN A 11 -4.76 10.29 -18.25
C ASN A 11 -4.26 8.92 -18.71
N LEU A 12 -4.23 7.94 -17.84
CA LEU A 12 -3.86 6.59 -18.22
C LEU A 12 -4.89 6.01 -19.18
N LYS A 13 -4.45 5.55 -20.35
CA LYS A 13 -5.31 4.96 -21.37
C LYS A 13 -5.18 3.46 -21.46
N ILE A 14 -4.01 2.94 -21.14
CA ILE A 14 -3.72 1.50 -21.16
C ILE A 14 -2.93 1.16 -19.89
N PHE A 15 -3.45 0.23 -19.12
CA PHE A 15 -2.75 -0.38 -17.99
C PHE A 15 -2.17 -1.72 -18.44
N ASP A 16 -0.92 -2.00 -18.06
CA ASP A 16 -0.21 -3.25 -18.34
C ASP A 16 -0.29 -3.71 -19.81
N ILE A 17 -0.17 -2.73 -20.74
CA ILE A 17 -0.08 -2.96 -22.18
C ILE A 17 -1.41 -3.38 -22.83
N ILE A 18 -2.31 -4.06 -22.11
CA ILE A 18 -3.50 -4.72 -22.70
C ILE A 18 -4.84 -4.25 -22.14
N MET A 19 -4.88 -3.61 -20.97
CA MET A 19 -6.13 -3.19 -20.33
C MET A 19 -6.43 -1.72 -20.66
N GLU A 20 -7.45 -1.47 -21.47
CA GLU A 20 -7.92 -0.11 -21.73
C GLU A 20 -8.58 0.47 -20.47
N THR A 21 -8.19 1.70 -20.10
CA THR A 21 -8.75 2.41 -18.96
C THR A 21 -9.54 3.62 -19.44
N LYS A 22 -10.86 3.51 -19.45
CA LYS A 22 -11.76 4.57 -19.93
C LYS A 22 -11.67 5.83 -19.06
N PHE A 23 -11.53 5.65 -17.77
CA PHE A 23 -11.56 6.72 -16.75
C PHE A 23 -10.25 6.87 -15.99
N GLY A 24 -9.12 6.43 -16.58
CA GLY A 24 -7.84 6.44 -15.89
C GLY A 24 -7.77 5.37 -14.80
N THR A 25 -6.92 5.60 -13.81
CA THR A 25 -6.77 4.70 -12.65
C THR A 25 -6.38 5.48 -11.39
N SER A 26 -6.48 4.83 -10.24
CA SER A 26 -5.92 5.31 -8.96
C SER A 26 -4.93 4.28 -8.43
N TYR A 27 -3.86 4.75 -7.82
CA TYR A 27 -2.89 3.95 -7.08
C TYR A 27 -3.19 4.13 -5.60
N ASN A 28 -3.79 3.11 -4.98
CA ASN A 28 -4.31 3.24 -3.63
C ASN A 28 -3.22 2.91 -2.60
N SER A 29 -2.88 3.90 -1.81
CA SER A 29 -2.02 3.76 -0.64
C SER A 29 -2.69 4.42 0.54
N TYR A 30 -2.53 3.82 1.73
CA TYR A 30 -3.19 4.28 2.95
C TYR A 30 -2.18 4.42 4.08
N LEU A 31 -2.42 5.41 4.94
CA LEU A 31 -1.66 5.60 6.17
C LEU A 31 -2.58 5.38 7.37
N LEU A 32 -2.24 4.44 8.25
CA LEU A 32 -2.97 4.17 9.49
C LEU A 32 -2.13 4.61 10.68
N ARG A 33 -2.71 5.48 11.49
CA ARG A 33 -2.12 5.89 12.75
C ARG A 33 -2.76 5.14 13.91
N GLY A 34 -1.96 4.33 14.60
CA GLY A 34 -2.28 3.78 15.91
C GLY A 34 -1.71 4.63 17.05
N SER A 35 -1.94 4.21 18.29
CA SER A 35 -1.42 4.90 19.47
C SER A 35 0.08 4.64 19.75
N GLU A 36 0.63 3.55 19.20
CA GLU A 36 2.02 3.12 19.42
C GLU A 36 2.80 2.89 18.12
N GLY A 37 2.16 3.06 16.96
CA GLY A 37 2.82 2.87 15.68
C GLY A 37 2.01 3.36 14.49
N ILE A 38 2.72 3.60 13.39
CA ILE A 38 2.17 4.06 12.13
C ILE A 38 2.50 3.04 11.04
N ALA A 39 1.51 2.63 10.28
CA ALA A 39 1.67 1.76 9.11
C ALA A 39 1.27 2.48 7.83
N LEU A 40 2.15 2.42 6.82
CA LEU A 40 1.87 2.77 5.45
C LEU A 40 1.53 1.48 4.69
N PHE A 41 0.37 1.42 4.05
CA PHE A 41 -0.05 0.30 3.21
C PHE A 41 0.14 0.64 1.75
N GLU A 42 0.84 -0.21 1.03
CA GLU A 42 1.23 -0.01 -0.36
C GLU A 42 2.01 1.30 -0.59
N THR A 43 2.49 1.48 -1.78
CA THR A 43 3.01 2.73 -2.30
C THR A 43 2.35 3.04 -3.65
N VAL A 44 3.03 3.74 -4.53
CA VAL A 44 2.54 4.09 -5.86
C VAL A 44 3.61 3.81 -6.92
N LYS A 45 3.24 3.83 -8.18
CA LYS A 45 4.22 3.85 -9.28
C LYS A 45 5.22 4.99 -9.09
N GLU A 46 6.48 4.75 -9.36
CA GLU A 46 7.59 5.67 -9.08
C GLU A 46 7.38 7.08 -9.66
N LYS A 47 6.72 7.20 -10.81
CA LYS A 47 6.40 8.50 -11.44
C LYS A 47 5.49 9.41 -10.59
N PHE A 48 4.78 8.85 -9.60
CA PHE A 48 3.90 9.58 -8.68
C PHE A 48 4.48 9.72 -7.27
N PHE A 49 5.76 9.38 -7.11
CA PHE A 49 6.40 9.39 -5.79
C PHE A 49 6.30 10.75 -5.10
N ASP A 50 6.56 11.85 -5.80
CA ASP A 50 6.55 13.19 -5.21
C ASP A 50 5.16 13.58 -4.70
N GLU A 51 4.10 13.27 -5.45
CA GLU A 51 2.72 13.50 -5.02
C GLU A 51 2.38 12.66 -3.77
N HIS A 52 2.76 11.40 -3.78
CA HIS A 52 2.58 10.47 -2.66
C HIS A 52 3.32 10.97 -1.41
N LEU A 53 4.58 11.38 -1.57
CA LEU A 53 5.42 11.91 -0.50
C LEU A 53 4.80 13.16 0.15
N GLU A 54 4.30 14.10 -0.65
CA GLU A 54 3.66 15.32 -0.14
C GLU A 54 2.37 15.02 0.64
N LYS A 55 1.56 14.05 0.18
CA LYS A 55 0.37 13.61 0.91
C LYS A 55 0.72 12.99 2.27
N ILE A 56 1.74 12.12 2.32
CA ILE A 56 2.22 11.57 3.60
C ILE A 56 2.70 12.68 4.53
N ARG A 57 3.50 13.62 4.02
CA ARG A 57 4.01 14.76 4.80
C ARG A 57 2.91 15.67 5.35
N SER A 58 1.78 15.76 4.68
CA SER A 58 0.63 16.54 5.15
C SER A 58 -0.03 15.93 6.39
N VAL A 59 0.26 14.66 6.69
CA VAL A 59 -0.37 13.89 7.79
C VAL A 59 0.62 13.59 8.91
N ILE A 60 1.86 13.22 8.59
CA ILE A 60 2.89 12.79 9.54
C ILE A 60 4.31 13.20 9.08
N ASN A 61 5.30 13.08 9.99
CA ASN A 61 6.70 13.02 9.58
C ASN A 61 7.01 11.59 9.09
N LEU A 62 7.70 11.46 7.95
CA LEU A 62 7.99 10.14 7.38
C LEU A 62 8.86 9.27 8.31
N GLU A 63 9.73 9.88 9.11
CA GLU A 63 10.57 9.17 10.08
C GLU A 63 9.76 8.43 11.15
N ASP A 64 8.49 8.82 11.36
CA ASP A 64 7.57 8.22 12.32
C ASP A 64 6.90 6.93 11.77
N ILE A 65 7.08 6.62 10.48
CA ILE A 65 6.57 5.37 9.89
C ILE A 65 7.31 4.17 10.51
N ASN A 66 6.58 3.30 11.19
CA ASN A 66 7.12 2.09 11.79
C ASN A 66 7.07 0.90 10.82
N TYR A 67 6.04 0.84 9.99
CA TYR A 67 5.81 -0.27 9.08
C TYR A 67 5.41 0.20 7.69
N VAL A 68 5.98 -0.44 6.66
CA VAL A 68 5.52 -0.36 5.28
C VAL A 68 4.95 -1.75 4.95
N VAL A 69 3.65 -1.85 4.89
CA VAL A 69 2.95 -3.12 4.61
C VAL A 69 2.73 -3.23 3.10
N VAL A 70 3.31 -4.27 2.50
CA VAL A 70 3.21 -4.54 1.07
C VAL A 70 2.36 -5.80 0.90
N ASN A 71 1.08 -5.61 0.54
CA ASN A 71 0.16 -6.70 0.29
C ASN A 71 0.42 -7.35 -1.08
N HIS A 72 1.00 -6.58 -2.03
CA HIS A 72 1.29 -7.00 -3.38
C HIS A 72 2.51 -6.25 -3.93
N THR A 73 3.35 -6.91 -4.74
CA THR A 73 4.63 -6.36 -5.20
C THR A 73 4.64 -5.88 -6.64
N GLU A 74 3.50 -5.77 -7.29
CA GLU A 74 3.42 -5.14 -8.60
C GLU A 74 3.89 -3.67 -8.53
N PRO A 75 4.52 -3.11 -9.59
CA PRO A 75 5.11 -1.77 -9.52
C PRO A 75 4.18 -0.63 -9.15
N ASP A 76 2.89 -0.79 -9.32
CA ASP A 76 1.90 0.22 -8.91
C ASP A 76 1.58 0.18 -7.40
N HIS A 77 1.96 -0.90 -6.71
CA HIS A 77 1.89 -1.05 -5.26
C HIS A 77 3.25 -0.90 -4.58
N ALA A 78 4.31 -1.41 -5.19
CA ALA A 78 5.63 -1.49 -4.56
C ALA A 78 6.69 -0.58 -5.20
N GLY A 79 6.38 0.10 -6.31
CA GLY A 79 7.37 0.84 -7.10
C GLY A 79 8.08 1.98 -6.37
N SER A 80 7.50 2.49 -5.30
CA SER A 80 8.10 3.56 -4.51
C SER A 80 8.63 3.12 -3.14
N VAL A 81 8.61 1.82 -2.81
CA VAL A 81 9.06 1.32 -1.49
C VAL A 81 10.52 1.71 -1.20
N GLU A 82 11.44 1.53 -2.16
CA GLU A 82 12.84 1.90 -1.96
C GLU A 82 13.01 3.38 -1.61
N LYS A 83 12.29 4.27 -2.29
CA LYS A 83 12.31 5.71 -2.03
C LYS A 83 11.67 6.07 -0.68
N ILE A 84 10.57 5.42 -0.30
CA ILE A 84 9.98 5.62 1.03
C ILE A 84 10.98 5.28 2.13
N LEU A 85 11.73 4.19 1.99
CA LEU A 85 12.73 3.77 2.97
C LEU A 85 13.90 4.76 3.11
N GLU A 86 14.16 5.62 2.12
CA GLU A 86 15.15 6.71 2.26
C GLU A 86 14.69 7.79 3.27
N TYR A 87 13.39 8.03 3.37
CA TYR A 87 12.78 8.97 4.30
C TYR A 87 12.33 8.32 5.62
N ALA A 88 12.09 7.02 5.60
CA ALA A 88 11.69 6.23 6.76
C ALA A 88 12.72 5.09 7.04
N PRO A 89 13.99 5.41 7.37
CA PRO A 89 15.08 4.43 7.45
C PRO A 89 14.91 3.42 8.59
N ASN A 90 14.02 3.70 9.53
CA ASN A 90 13.72 2.81 10.64
C ASN A 90 12.51 1.91 10.40
N ALA A 91 11.74 2.16 9.35
CA ALA A 91 10.58 1.38 9.02
C ALA A 91 10.93 -0.09 8.74
N THR A 92 10.03 -0.98 9.12
CA THR A 92 10.09 -2.41 8.80
C THR A 92 9.12 -2.71 7.68
N VAL A 93 9.61 -3.27 6.57
CA VAL A 93 8.75 -3.74 5.48
C VAL A 93 8.08 -5.04 5.91
N VAL A 94 6.76 -5.08 5.82
CA VAL A 94 5.94 -6.24 6.21
C VAL A 94 5.28 -6.81 4.97
N GLY A 95 5.38 -8.11 4.76
CA GLY A 95 4.80 -8.77 3.59
C GLY A 95 4.76 -10.28 3.72
N SER A 96 4.13 -10.94 2.73
CA SER A 96 4.21 -12.38 2.61
C SER A 96 5.66 -12.83 2.36
N ASN A 97 5.95 -14.11 2.54
CA ASN A 97 7.30 -14.64 2.27
C ASN A 97 7.73 -14.38 0.81
N LEU A 98 6.80 -14.48 -0.15
CA LEU A 98 7.11 -14.20 -1.56
C LEU A 98 7.27 -12.71 -1.81
N ALA A 99 6.43 -11.86 -1.21
CA ALA A 99 6.56 -10.40 -1.31
C ALA A 99 7.94 -9.94 -0.82
N ILE A 100 8.39 -10.38 0.35
CA ILE A 100 9.71 -10.03 0.88
C ILE A 100 10.83 -10.54 -0.04
N LYS A 101 10.69 -11.76 -0.59
CA LYS A 101 11.66 -12.28 -1.56
C LYS A 101 11.73 -11.42 -2.82
N TYR A 102 10.59 -11.05 -3.41
CA TYR A 102 10.56 -10.19 -4.60
C TYR A 102 11.13 -8.80 -4.31
N LEU A 103 10.77 -8.19 -3.18
CA LEU A 103 11.30 -6.90 -2.77
C LEU A 103 12.82 -6.93 -2.55
N THR A 104 13.39 -8.04 -2.10
CA THR A 104 14.86 -8.20 -1.96
C THR A 104 15.56 -8.15 -3.32
N GLU A 105 14.89 -8.57 -4.40
CA GLU A 105 15.44 -8.50 -5.76
C GLU A 105 15.20 -7.13 -6.44
N ILE A 106 14.18 -6.37 -5.97
CA ILE A 106 13.78 -5.07 -6.54
C ILE A 106 14.51 -3.92 -5.84
N ILE A 107 14.60 -3.96 -4.52
CA ILE A 107 15.24 -2.94 -3.70
C ILE A 107 16.75 -3.20 -3.66
N ASN A 108 17.54 -2.23 -4.14
CA ASN A 108 18.99 -2.37 -4.28
C ASN A 108 19.75 -2.09 -2.97
N LYS A 109 19.09 -2.04 -1.83
CA LYS A 109 19.67 -1.73 -0.50
C LYS A 109 19.15 -2.71 0.54
N PRO A 110 19.96 -3.05 1.57
CA PRO A 110 19.43 -3.79 2.72
C PRO A 110 18.31 -3.02 3.41
N PHE A 111 17.24 -3.71 3.81
CA PHE A 111 16.13 -3.14 4.53
C PHE A 111 15.64 -4.07 5.64
N LYS A 112 15.06 -3.49 6.69
CA LYS A 112 14.42 -4.27 7.76
C LYS A 112 13.14 -4.87 7.22
N ASN A 113 12.91 -6.15 7.45
CA ASN A 113 11.69 -6.80 7.00
C ASN A 113 11.12 -7.76 8.05
N LYS A 114 9.82 -8.01 7.91
CA LYS A 114 9.07 -8.99 8.68
C LYS A 114 8.19 -9.79 7.72
N VAL A 115 8.47 -11.07 7.59
CA VAL A 115 7.57 -12.01 6.92
C VAL A 115 6.40 -12.32 7.85
N VAL A 116 5.19 -12.24 7.34
CA VAL A 116 3.96 -12.58 8.05
C VAL A 116 3.24 -13.76 7.40
N LYS A 117 2.47 -14.49 8.21
CA LYS A 117 1.71 -15.67 7.81
C LYS A 117 0.21 -15.43 7.95
N ASP A 118 -0.58 -16.30 7.34
CA ASP A 118 -2.03 -16.28 7.47
C ASP A 118 -2.47 -16.29 8.93
N GLY A 119 -3.37 -15.37 9.28
CA GLY A 119 -3.89 -15.17 10.63
C GLY A 119 -2.94 -14.48 11.62
N GLU A 120 -1.68 -14.22 11.26
CA GLU A 120 -0.75 -13.48 12.12
C GLU A 120 -1.22 -12.04 12.35
N THR A 121 -0.89 -11.47 13.51
CA THR A 121 -1.27 -10.11 13.86
C THR A 121 -0.07 -9.25 14.20
N LEU A 122 -0.26 -7.92 14.03
CA LEU A 122 0.71 -6.89 14.40
C LEU A 122 -0.05 -5.75 15.08
N SER A 123 0.39 -5.38 16.28
CA SER A 123 -0.21 -4.29 17.04
C SER A 123 0.41 -2.94 16.67
N LEU A 124 -0.42 -1.92 16.58
CA LEU A 124 -0.07 -0.51 16.53
C LEU A 124 -0.56 0.24 17.79
N GLY A 125 -0.73 -0.49 18.90
CA GLY A 125 -1.33 -0.02 20.14
C GLY A 125 -2.86 -0.23 20.13
N ASN A 126 -3.62 0.81 19.84
CA ASN A 126 -5.09 0.75 19.77
C ASN A 126 -5.63 0.24 18.42
N LYS A 127 -4.77 -0.21 17.52
CA LYS A 127 -5.12 -0.83 16.24
C LYS A 127 -4.36 -2.13 16.07
N THR A 128 -5.02 -3.14 15.53
CA THR A 128 -4.45 -4.47 15.27
C THR A 128 -4.60 -4.82 13.81
N LEU A 129 -3.48 -5.05 13.15
CA LEU A 129 -3.43 -5.57 11.78
C LEU A 129 -3.48 -7.09 11.84
N LYS A 130 -4.42 -7.70 11.11
CA LYS A 130 -4.46 -9.15 10.89
C LYS A 130 -4.18 -9.43 9.43
N PHE A 131 -3.19 -10.28 9.17
CA PHE A 131 -2.79 -10.64 7.81
C PHE A 131 -3.57 -11.87 7.33
N ILE A 132 -4.03 -11.82 6.09
CA ILE A 132 -4.81 -12.88 5.44
C ILE A 132 -4.08 -13.27 4.16
N SER A 133 -3.65 -14.51 4.06
CA SER A 133 -2.97 -15.01 2.87
C SER A 133 -3.96 -15.16 1.72
N ALA A 134 -3.66 -14.57 0.57
CA ALA A 134 -4.52 -14.56 -0.62
C ALA A 134 -3.72 -14.88 -1.92
N PRO A 135 -2.89 -15.95 -1.93
CA PRO A 135 -2.03 -16.24 -3.06
C PRO A 135 -2.85 -16.48 -4.34
N GLN A 136 -2.34 -15.98 -5.47
CA GLN A 136 -2.99 -16.02 -6.79
C GLN A 136 -4.24 -15.12 -6.94
N LEU A 137 -4.42 -14.16 -6.02
CA LEU A 137 -5.44 -13.12 -6.14
C LEU A 137 -4.80 -11.72 -6.23
N HIS A 138 -4.07 -11.32 -7.35
CA HIS A 138 -3.92 -12.14 -8.57
C HIS A 138 -2.49 -12.69 -8.75
N TRP A 139 -1.51 -12.26 -7.94
CA TRP A 139 -0.13 -12.79 -7.94
C TRP A 139 0.13 -13.75 -6.77
N PRO A 140 1.20 -14.57 -6.84
CA PRO A 140 1.52 -15.54 -5.78
C PRO A 140 1.85 -14.93 -4.43
N ASP A 141 2.32 -13.69 -4.39
CA ASP A 141 2.74 -12.94 -3.20
C ASP A 141 1.58 -12.27 -2.46
N THR A 142 0.41 -12.20 -3.08
CA THR A 142 -0.75 -11.42 -2.60
C THR A 142 -1.19 -11.86 -1.20
N MET A 143 -1.41 -10.86 -0.35
CA MET A 143 -2.08 -10.97 0.93
C MET A 143 -3.04 -9.80 1.12
N TYR A 144 -3.92 -9.88 2.11
CA TYR A 144 -4.74 -8.76 2.56
C TYR A 144 -4.39 -8.40 3.99
N THR A 145 -4.67 -7.17 4.37
CA THR A 145 -4.54 -6.70 5.74
C THR A 145 -5.88 -6.23 6.27
N TYR A 146 -6.33 -6.84 7.36
CA TYR A 146 -7.57 -6.47 8.05
C TYR A 146 -7.25 -5.69 9.31
N VAL A 147 -7.76 -4.45 9.40
CA VAL A 147 -7.69 -3.62 10.60
C VAL A 147 -8.88 -3.98 11.48
N ILE A 148 -8.63 -4.69 12.57
CA ILE A 148 -9.69 -5.35 13.36
C ILE A 148 -10.66 -4.33 13.95
N GLU A 149 -10.15 -3.29 14.61
CA GLU A 149 -10.95 -2.30 15.34
C GLU A 149 -11.77 -1.38 14.40
N ASP A 150 -11.34 -1.23 13.15
CA ASP A 150 -12.01 -0.40 12.16
C ASP A 150 -12.88 -1.23 11.18
N GLU A 151 -12.88 -2.55 11.34
CA GLU A 151 -13.57 -3.49 10.44
C GLU A 151 -13.23 -3.23 8.96
N THR A 152 -11.97 -2.81 8.69
CA THR A 152 -11.52 -2.38 7.37
C THR A 152 -10.56 -3.38 6.77
N LEU A 153 -10.85 -3.83 5.55
CA LEU A 153 -10.01 -4.75 4.78
C LEU A 153 -9.28 -4.00 3.66
N ILE A 154 -7.94 -4.09 3.65
CA ILE A 154 -7.06 -3.54 2.62
C ILE A 154 -6.67 -4.69 1.70
N THR A 155 -7.12 -4.63 0.44
CA THR A 155 -7.18 -5.78 -0.48
C THR A 155 -6.29 -5.65 -1.71
N CYS A 156 -5.42 -4.61 -1.77
CA CYS A 156 -4.70 -4.26 -3.00
C CYS A 156 -5.68 -4.23 -4.21
N ASP A 157 -5.47 -5.05 -5.24
CA ASP A 157 -6.27 -5.05 -6.47
C ASP A 157 -7.62 -5.74 -6.37
N SER A 158 -7.77 -6.64 -5.40
CA SER A 158 -9.02 -7.40 -5.29
C SER A 158 -10.20 -6.47 -4.99
N PHE A 159 -11.30 -6.69 -5.72
CA PHE A 159 -12.51 -5.87 -5.69
C PHE A 159 -12.34 -4.44 -6.23
N GLY A 160 -11.17 -4.12 -6.78
CA GLY A 160 -10.87 -2.83 -7.39
C GLY A 160 -11.37 -2.72 -8.85
N ALA A 161 -11.24 -1.52 -9.39
CA ALA A 161 -11.45 -1.22 -10.80
C ALA A 161 -10.55 -0.06 -11.21
N HIS A 162 -10.18 0.00 -12.50
CA HIS A 162 -9.49 1.16 -13.05
C HIS A 162 -10.46 2.33 -13.16
N TYR A 163 -10.42 3.20 -12.18
CA TYR A 163 -11.24 4.39 -12.09
C TYR A 163 -10.47 5.52 -11.39
N CYS A 164 -10.64 6.74 -11.89
CA CYS A 164 -10.00 7.92 -11.34
C CYS A 164 -11.04 9.02 -11.12
N ASP A 165 -11.18 9.45 -9.87
CA ASP A 165 -12.03 10.58 -9.47
C ASP A 165 -11.40 11.31 -8.29
N GLU A 166 -11.40 12.64 -8.32
CA GLU A 166 -10.80 13.47 -7.26
C GLU A 166 -11.44 13.29 -5.88
N ARG A 167 -12.68 12.81 -5.84
CA ARG A 167 -13.40 12.52 -4.59
C ARG A 167 -12.90 11.27 -3.88
N VAL A 168 -12.15 10.41 -4.55
CA VAL A 168 -11.47 9.19 -4.05
C VAL A 168 -12.42 8.13 -3.50
N LEU A 169 -13.34 8.50 -2.59
CA LEU A 169 -14.26 7.57 -1.95
C LEU A 169 -15.45 7.27 -2.87
N LYS A 170 -15.71 5.98 -3.13
CA LYS A 170 -16.85 5.55 -3.94
C LYS A 170 -18.18 6.13 -3.43
N SER A 171 -18.36 6.22 -2.13
CA SER A 171 -19.57 6.81 -1.52
C SER A 171 -19.76 8.30 -1.77
N ALA A 172 -18.72 9.01 -2.21
CA ALA A 172 -18.79 10.42 -2.59
C ALA A 172 -18.99 10.61 -4.10
N ILE A 173 -18.91 9.53 -4.89
CA ILE A 173 -19.11 9.55 -6.34
C ILE A 173 -20.59 9.25 -6.59
N GLU A 174 -21.33 10.20 -7.14
CA GLU A 174 -22.71 9.99 -7.57
C GLU A 174 -22.75 9.06 -8.81
N ASP A 175 -23.76 8.19 -8.86
CA ASP A 175 -24.02 7.27 -9.97
C ASP A 175 -24.44 8.03 -11.26
#